data_ab33fea7db5f7b1042466a50ca0ac5db
#
_entry.id   ab33fea7db5f7b1042466a50ca0ac5db
#
_cell.length_a   1.000
_cell.length_b   1.000
_cell.length_c   1.000
_cell.angle_alpha   90.00
_cell.angle_beta   90.00
_cell.angle_gamma   90.00
#
_symmetry.space_group_name_H-M   'P 1'
#
loop_
_entity.id
_entity.type
_entity.pdbx_description
1 polymer ?
#
loop_
_entity_poly.entity_id
_entity_poly.type
_entity_poly.pdbx_seq_one_letter_code
_entity_poly.pdbx_strand_id
1 'polypeptide(L)'
;SKDDRVIIGIDTGLRLDYVMGNKTGLFFQGDCNDYGELDALMERWPRAIAVIDQGGDLIGSRKFFERWTGRVWLCALAGDRKTKELIKWGKGAEHGACTADRNRMIQLVVDEFRNKRVPVHGTEADWFEYWLDWNNLSKMKVLDPDTNQVKGYKWIRSGRDHRALATVFWRIGMSRFAGMGAIIEAPRTPKSPRSYMIETDNTVKFN
;
A
#
# COMPACT_ATOMS: atom_id res chain seq x y z
N SER A 1 18.17 -11.99 -12.56
CA SER A 1 17.09 -11.90 -13.55
C SER A 1 16.26 -10.66 -13.28
N LYS A 2 15.47 -10.18 -14.24
CA LYS A 2 14.47 -9.11 -13.98
C LYS A 2 13.42 -9.55 -12.97
N ASP A 3 13.32 -10.84 -12.75
CA ASP A 3 12.31 -11.47 -11.89
C ASP A 3 12.61 -11.35 -10.39
N ASP A 4 13.84 -11.05 -9.99
CA ASP A 4 14.25 -10.95 -8.58
C ASP A 4 14.34 -9.51 -8.06
N ARG A 5 13.72 -8.57 -8.76
CA ARG A 5 13.76 -7.16 -8.35
C ARG A 5 13.04 -6.97 -7.02
N VAL A 6 13.79 -6.47 -6.05
CA VAL A 6 13.24 -6.10 -4.75
C VAL A 6 12.54 -4.76 -4.86
N ILE A 7 11.33 -4.70 -4.33
CA ILE A 7 10.57 -3.46 -4.16
C ILE A 7 10.51 -3.16 -2.67
N ILE A 8 10.73 -1.90 -2.32
CA ILE A 8 10.63 -1.37 -0.97
C ILE A 8 9.46 -0.39 -0.95
N GLY A 9 8.45 -0.65 -0.14
CA GLY A 9 7.39 0.31 0.14
C GLY A 9 7.70 1.02 1.44
N ILE A 10 7.60 2.35 1.47
CA ILE A 10 7.98 3.18 2.61
C ILE A 10 6.84 4.11 2.95
N ASP A 11 6.36 4.05 4.18
CA ASP A 11 5.42 5.01 4.77
C ASP A 11 6.18 6.00 5.65
N THR A 12 5.85 7.29 5.53
CA THR A 12 6.54 8.37 6.25
C THR A 12 5.66 8.90 7.37
N GLY A 13 6.21 8.93 8.57
CA GLY A 13 5.54 9.42 9.77
C GLY A 13 6.57 9.88 10.79
N LEU A 14 6.33 9.61 12.07
CA LEU A 14 7.34 9.81 13.12
C LEU A 14 8.56 8.91 12.94
N ARG A 15 8.37 7.77 12.29
CA ARG A 15 9.40 6.85 11.82
C ARG A 15 9.15 6.58 10.34
N LEU A 16 10.14 6.00 9.70
CA LEU A 16 10.07 5.60 8.31
C LEU A 16 9.84 4.08 8.27
N ASP A 17 8.57 3.68 8.32
CA ASP A 17 8.21 2.26 8.29
C ASP A 17 8.33 1.71 6.87
N TYR A 18 8.92 0.54 6.71
CA TYR A 18 9.08 -0.07 5.39
C TYR A 18 8.79 -1.55 5.35
N VAL A 19 8.41 -2.03 4.18
CA VAL A 19 8.33 -3.44 3.84
C VAL A 19 9.09 -3.72 2.56
N MET A 20 9.64 -4.92 2.45
CA MET A 20 10.40 -5.37 1.29
C MET A 20 9.84 -6.67 0.76
N GLY A 21 9.79 -6.78 -0.52
CA GLY A 21 9.33 -7.99 -1.20
C GLY A 21 9.68 -8.00 -2.68
N ASN A 22 9.39 -9.10 -3.31
CA ASN A 22 9.52 -9.32 -4.75
C ASN A 22 8.33 -10.15 -5.26
N LYS A 23 8.41 -10.74 -6.44
CA LYS A 23 7.34 -11.58 -7.01
C LYS A 23 6.98 -12.80 -6.17
N THR A 24 7.88 -13.25 -5.28
CA THR A 24 7.62 -14.40 -4.41
C THR A 24 6.88 -14.03 -3.13
N GLY A 25 6.72 -12.74 -2.84
CA GLY A 25 6.02 -12.22 -1.67
C GLY A 25 6.85 -11.24 -0.85
N LEU A 26 6.35 -10.94 0.35
CA LEU A 26 7.03 -10.12 1.34
C LEU A 26 8.02 -10.99 2.13
N PHE A 27 9.23 -10.48 2.39
CA PHE A 27 10.25 -11.24 3.11
C PHE A 27 10.96 -10.43 4.21
N PHE A 28 10.73 -9.12 4.29
CA PHE A 28 11.30 -8.29 5.34
C PHE A 28 10.41 -7.07 5.64
N GLN A 29 10.44 -6.62 6.87
CA GLN A 29 9.80 -5.40 7.33
C GLN A 29 10.62 -4.77 8.44
N GLY A 30 10.50 -3.47 8.63
CA GLY A 30 11.21 -2.73 9.66
C GLY A 30 10.86 -1.27 9.66
N ASP A 31 11.61 -0.54 10.44
CA ASP A 31 11.54 0.92 10.51
C ASP A 31 12.94 1.53 10.55
N CYS A 32 13.06 2.75 10.08
CA CYS A 32 14.24 3.60 10.17
C CYS A 32 13.91 4.85 10.99
N ASN A 33 14.89 5.34 11.74
CA ASN A 33 14.71 6.56 12.52
C ASN A 33 14.86 7.81 11.64
N ASP A 34 15.66 7.70 10.58
CA ASP A 34 15.95 8.80 9.66
C ASP A 34 16.24 8.32 8.23
N TYR A 35 16.41 9.28 7.32
CA TYR A 35 16.70 9.01 5.91
C TYR A 35 18.12 8.49 5.67
N GLY A 36 19.05 8.66 6.60
CA GLY A 36 20.39 8.07 6.50
C GLY A 36 20.37 6.55 6.63
N GLU A 37 19.50 6.03 7.51
CA GLU A 37 19.26 4.59 7.61
C GLU A 37 18.58 4.03 6.35
N LEU A 38 17.66 4.79 5.73
CA LEU A 38 17.09 4.44 4.42
C LEU A 38 18.15 4.48 3.31
N ASP A 39 19.06 5.44 3.32
CA ASP A 39 20.18 5.49 2.37
C ASP A 39 21.04 4.22 2.49
N ALA A 40 21.40 3.80 3.71
CA ALA A 40 22.13 2.56 3.95
C ALA A 40 21.36 1.32 3.47
N LEU A 41 20.02 1.30 3.63
CA LEU A 41 19.18 0.25 3.10
C LEU A 41 19.25 0.18 1.56
N MET A 42 19.17 1.32 0.89
CA MET A 42 19.27 1.42 -0.58
C MET A 42 20.66 1.03 -1.09
N GLU A 43 21.72 1.32 -0.36
CA GLU A 43 23.08 0.88 -0.68
C GLU A 43 23.24 -0.63 -0.55
N ARG A 44 22.71 -1.21 0.53
CA ARG A 44 22.72 -2.66 0.77
C ARG A 44 21.96 -3.43 -0.32
N TRP A 45 20.96 -2.81 -0.92
CA TRP A 45 20.14 -3.39 -1.98
C TRP A 45 20.27 -2.60 -3.29
N PRO A 46 21.41 -2.67 -3.99
CA PRO A 46 21.72 -1.76 -5.11
C PRO A 46 20.78 -1.89 -6.32
N ARG A 47 19.99 -2.96 -6.41
CA ARG A 47 19.00 -3.18 -7.48
C ARG A 47 17.57 -2.95 -7.03
N ALA A 48 17.35 -2.61 -5.76
CA ALA A 48 16.01 -2.33 -5.25
C ALA A 48 15.45 -1.02 -5.81
N ILE A 49 14.13 -0.98 -5.94
CA ILE A 49 13.34 0.21 -6.23
C ILE A 49 12.45 0.49 -5.03
N ALA A 50 12.41 1.74 -4.60
CA ALA A 50 11.54 2.17 -3.51
C ALA A 50 10.37 3.00 -4.03
N VAL A 51 9.20 2.84 -3.41
CA VAL A 51 8.05 3.74 -3.51
C VAL A 51 7.79 4.29 -2.12
N ILE A 52 7.89 5.60 -1.98
CA ILE A 52 7.81 6.29 -0.69
C ILE A 52 6.61 7.22 -0.63
N ASP A 53 5.95 7.25 0.53
CA ASP A 53 4.90 8.22 0.80
C ASP A 53 5.41 9.66 0.69
N GLN A 54 4.64 10.49 0.00
CA GLN A 54 4.87 11.92 -0.13
C GLN A 54 4.11 12.74 0.93
N GLY A 55 3.13 12.12 1.61
CA GLY A 55 2.16 12.84 2.45
C GLY A 55 2.65 13.13 3.86
N GLY A 56 3.42 12.25 4.47
CA GLY A 56 3.83 12.37 5.87
C GLY A 56 5.00 13.34 6.08
N ASP A 57 6.04 13.24 5.25
CA ASP A 57 7.20 14.15 5.24
C ASP A 57 7.60 14.53 3.81
N LEU A 58 6.98 15.58 3.32
CA LEU A 58 7.18 16.06 1.94
C LEU A 58 8.63 16.45 1.65
N ILE A 59 9.31 17.09 2.60
CA ILE A 59 10.67 17.60 2.38
C ILE A 59 11.69 16.47 2.39
N GLY A 60 11.61 15.59 3.39
CA GLY A 60 12.50 14.44 3.52
C GLY A 60 12.34 13.45 2.37
N SER A 61 11.10 13.10 2.03
CA SER A 61 10.79 12.20 0.90
C SER A 61 11.32 12.74 -0.42
N ARG A 62 11.19 14.05 -0.67
CA ARG A 62 11.69 14.68 -1.89
C ARG A 62 13.20 14.65 -1.97
N LYS A 63 13.91 15.00 -0.88
CA LYS A 63 15.37 14.92 -0.81
C LYS A 63 15.87 13.48 -0.99
N PHE A 64 15.19 12.51 -0.42
CA PHE A 64 15.50 11.10 -0.62
C PHE A 64 15.31 10.67 -2.08
N PHE A 65 14.19 11.06 -2.71
CA PHE A 65 13.96 10.85 -4.14
C PHE A 65 15.06 11.46 -5.02
N GLU A 66 15.49 12.69 -4.73
CA GLU A 66 16.54 13.38 -5.49
C GLU A 66 17.88 12.64 -5.41
N ARG A 67 18.27 12.15 -4.21
CA ARG A 67 19.50 11.36 -4.03
C ARG A 67 19.47 10.03 -4.79
N TRP A 68 18.29 9.40 -4.88
CA TRP A 68 18.11 8.09 -5.48
C TRP A 68 17.29 8.13 -6.77
N THR A 69 17.46 9.19 -7.57
CA THR A 69 16.76 9.37 -8.85
C THR A 69 16.86 8.12 -9.72
N GLY A 70 15.70 7.66 -10.24
CA GLY A 70 15.59 6.43 -11.02
C GLY A 70 15.42 5.15 -10.19
N ARG A 71 15.62 5.22 -8.86
CA ARG A 71 15.41 4.10 -7.94
C ARG A 71 14.35 4.37 -6.88
N VAL A 72 14.07 5.61 -6.57
CA VAL A 72 13.01 6.03 -5.65
C VAL A 72 11.89 6.72 -6.43
N TRP A 73 10.65 6.48 -6.04
CA TRP A 73 9.45 7.05 -6.62
C TRP A 73 8.57 7.60 -5.51
N LEU A 74 8.15 8.85 -5.68
CA LEU A 74 7.23 9.50 -4.76
C LEU A 74 5.79 9.03 -5.03
N CYS A 75 5.01 8.79 -4.00
CA CYS A 75 3.60 8.43 -4.14
C CYS A 75 2.73 9.22 -3.17
N ALA A 76 1.68 9.84 -3.70
CA ALA A 76 0.61 10.42 -2.90
C ALA A 76 -0.60 9.48 -2.86
N LEU A 77 -1.10 9.13 -1.67
CA LEU A 77 -2.35 8.41 -1.51
C LEU A 77 -3.52 9.41 -1.46
N ALA A 78 -4.31 9.44 -2.53
CA ALA A 78 -5.53 10.23 -2.58
C ALA A 78 -6.63 9.56 -1.74
N GLY A 79 -7.18 10.28 -0.75
CA GLY A 79 -8.21 9.76 0.16
C GLY A 79 -9.60 9.70 -0.48
N ASP A 80 -10.31 10.82 -0.44
CA ASP A 80 -11.73 10.87 -0.84
C ASP A 80 -11.97 11.24 -2.31
N ARG A 81 -10.92 11.58 -3.04
CA ARG A 81 -11.01 11.88 -4.47
C ARG A 81 -10.95 10.58 -5.27
N LYS A 82 -12.07 10.19 -5.86
CA LYS A 82 -12.11 9.08 -6.81
C LYS A 82 -11.23 9.40 -8.02
N THR A 83 -10.07 8.80 -8.08
CA THR A 83 -9.26 8.82 -9.29
C THR A 83 -9.86 7.82 -10.29
N LYS A 84 -9.94 8.16 -11.58
CA LYS A 84 -10.40 7.20 -12.61
C LYS A 84 -9.50 5.96 -12.62
N GLU A 85 -8.20 6.17 -12.55
CA GLU A 85 -7.19 5.12 -12.50
C GLU A 85 -6.89 4.74 -11.04
N LEU A 86 -6.60 3.48 -10.79
CA LEU A 86 -6.17 3.00 -9.48
C LEU A 86 -4.84 3.66 -9.08
N ILE A 87 -3.91 3.72 -10.03
CA ILE A 87 -2.59 4.36 -9.89
C ILE A 87 -2.36 5.22 -11.14
N LYS A 88 -2.14 6.50 -10.94
CA LYS A 88 -1.75 7.44 -12.00
C LYS A 88 -0.28 7.77 -11.86
N TRP A 89 0.52 7.32 -12.81
CA TRP A 89 1.96 7.63 -12.87
C TRP A 89 2.19 8.96 -13.56
N GLY A 90 3.04 9.81 -12.97
CA GLY A 90 3.44 11.08 -13.54
C GLY A 90 4.22 10.93 -14.85
N LYS A 91 4.11 11.94 -15.72
CA LYS A 91 4.79 12.03 -17.01
C LYS A 91 5.49 13.40 -17.11
N GLY A 92 6.52 13.48 -17.95
CA GLY A 92 7.26 14.74 -18.15
C GLY A 92 7.84 15.27 -16.84
N ALA A 93 7.48 16.49 -16.46
CA ALA A 93 7.97 17.15 -15.23
C ALA A 93 7.57 16.42 -13.94
N GLU A 94 6.51 15.63 -13.96
CA GLU A 94 6.07 14.80 -12.82
C GLU A 94 6.67 13.39 -12.85
N HIS A 95 7.63 13.14 -13.74
CA HIS A 95 8.30 11.84 -13.81
C HIS A 95 8.99 11.54 -12.46
N GLY A 96 8.78 10.35 -11.94
CA GLY A 96 9.28 9.96 -10.62
C GLY A 96 8.23 10.07 -9.50
N ALA A 97 7.02 10.52 -9.82
CA ALA A 97 5.90 10.57 -8.88
C ALA A 97 4.68 9.78 -9.38
N CYS A 98 3.83 9.37 -8.46
CA CYS A 98 2.53 8.80 -8.78
C CYS A 98 1.48 9.24 -7.75
N THR A 99 0.22 9.09 -8.12
CA THR A 99 -0.93 9.23 -7.22
C THR A 99 -1.74 7.95 -7.27
N ALA A 100 -2.13 7.42 -6.13
CA ALA A 100 -2.93 6.21 -6.04
C ALA A 100 -4.17 6.42 -5.18
N ASP A 101 -5.26 5.72 -5.52
CA ASP A 101 -6.48 5.72 -4.71
C ASP A 101 -6.25 4.90 -3.44
N ARG A 102 -6.20 5.58 -2.29
CA ARG A 102 -5.90 4.94 -0.99
C ARG A 102 -6.85 3.79 -0.67
N ASN A 103 -8.14 4.05 -0.78
CA ASN A 103 -9.15 3.07 -0.37
C ASN A 103 -9.15 1.83 -1.27
N ARG A 104 -9.02 2.03 -2.58
CA ARG A 104 -8.96 0.93 -3.54
C ARG A 104 -7.66 0.15 -3.46
N MET A 105 -6.54 0.81 -3.18
CA MET A 105 -5.25 0.12 -3.01
C MET A 105 -5.22 -0.72 -1.73
N ILE A 106 -5.71 -0.20 -0.60
CA ILE A 106 -5.84 -1.00 0.63
C ILE A 106 -6.74 -2.22 0.36
N GLN A 107 -7.89 -2.02 -0.29
CA GLN A 107 -8.79 -3.13 -0.64
C GLN A 107 -8.10 -4.18 -1.51
N LEU A 108 -7.34 -3.75 -2.52
CA LEU A 108 -6.59 -4.66 -3.38
C LEU A 108 -5.63 -5.54 -2.58
N VAL A 109 -4.82 -4.93 -1.70
CA VAL A 109 -3.86 -5.69 -0.88
C VAL A 109 -4.57 -6.66 0.07
N VAL A 110 -5.65 -6.23 0.72
CA VAL A 110 -6.47 -7.11 1.59
C VAL A 110 -7.03 -8.29 0.80
N ASP A 111 -7.53 -8.06 -0.40
CA ASP A 111 -8.07 -9.12 -1.24
C ASP A 111 -6.96 -10.07 -1.74
N GLU A 112 -5.77 -9.56 -2.01
CA GLU A 112 -4.62 -10.38 -2.37
C GLU A 112 -4.17 -11.27 -1.21
N PHE A 113 -4.13 -10.77 0.04
CA PHE A 113 -3.87 -11.61 1.22
C PHE A 113 -4.93 -12.67 1.44
N ARG A 114 -6.22 -12.30 1.40
CA ARG A 114 -7.34 -13.25 1.53
C ARG A 114 -7.29 -14.37 0.51
N ASN A 115 -6.87 -14.04 -0.71
CA ASN A 115 -6.74 -15.00 -1.80
C ASN A 115 -5.36 -15.67 -1.85
N LYS A 116 -4.50 -15.49 -0.82
CA LYS A 116 -3.16 -16.06 -0.73
C LYS A 116 -2.26 -15.76 -1.94
N ARG A 117 -2.46 -14.59 -2.56
CA ARG A 117 -1.67 -14.15 -3.73
C ARG A 117 -0.36 -13.47 -3.35
N VAL A 118 -0.25 -13.01 -2.11
CA VAL A 118 0.95 -12.39 -1.55
C VAL A 118 1.42 -13.25 -0.37
N PRO A 119 2.35 -14.18 -0.60
CA PRO A 119 3.00 -14.90 0.49
C PRO A 119 3.78 -13.95 1.38
N VAL A 120 3.84 -14.27 2.68
CA VAL A 120 4.66 -13.59 3.66
C VAL A 120 5.64 -14.62 4.21
N HIS A 121 6.93 -14.37 4.01
CA HIS A 121 8.01 -15.30 4.36
C HIS A 121 8.61 -14.92 5.71
N GLY A 122 8.79 -15.88 6.59
CA GLY A 122 9.32 -15.73 7.95
C GLY A 122 8.43 -16.39 8.98
N THR A 123 8.71 -16.14 10.25
CA THR A 123 7.93 -16.66 11.37
C THR A 123 6.82 -15.68 11.75
N GLU A 124 5.82 -16.14 12.50
CA GLU A 124 4.77 -15.27 13.03
C GLU A 124 5.35 -14.15 13.91
N ALA A 125 6.40 -14.46 14.69
CA ALA A 125 7.07 -13.46 15.52
C ALA A 125 7.70 -12.33 14.70
N ASP A 126 8.27 -12.62 13.52
CA ASP A 126 8.87 -11.61 12.63
C ASP A 126 7.83 -10.62 12.10
N TRP A 127 6.56 -11.02 12.05
CA TRP A 127 5.47 -10.26 11.44
C TRP A 127 4.40 -9.81 12.43
N PHE A 128 4.60 -10.02 13.73
CA PHE A 128 3.59 -9.70 14.74
C PHE A 128 3.16 -8.23 14.70
N GLU A 129 4.12 -7.29 14.78
CA GLU A 129 3.87 -5.84 14.71
C GLU A 129 3.26 -5.42 13.36
N TYR A 130 3.62 -6.09 12.30
CA TYR A 130 3.07 -5.89 10.97
C TYR A 130 1.56 -6.19 10.91
N TRP A 131 1.16 -7.32 11.48
CA TRP A 131 -0.25 -7.70 11.50
C TRP A 131 -1.08 -6.84 12.44
N LEU A 132 -0.48 -6.30 13.52
CA LEU A 132 -1.15 -5.32 14.37
C LEU A 132 -1.51 -4.05 13.58
N ASP A 133 -0.63 -3.55 12.73
CA ASP A 133 -0.90 -2.39 11.89
C ASP A 133 -2.07 -2.67 10.90
N TRP A 134 -2.13 -3.85 10.31
CA TRP A 134 -3.26 -4.26 9.47
C TRP A 134 -4.58 -4.38 10.23
N ASN A 135 -4.55 -4.89 11.46
CA ASN A 135 -5.73 -4.99 12.32
C ASN A 135 -6.29 -3.62 12.76
N ASN A 136 -5.48 -2.57 12.68
CA ASN A 136 -5.92 -1.20 12.93
C ASN A 136 -6.65 -0.55 11.75
N LEU A 137 -6.75 -1.24 10.62
CA LEU A 137 -7.51 -0.77 9.46
C LEU A 137 -8.90 -1.43 9.43
N SER A 138 -9.94 -0.60 9.39
CA SER A 138 -11.33 -1.06 9.34
C SER A 138 -12.05 -0.46 8.14
N LYS A 139 -12.89 -1.27 7.51
CA LYS A 139 -13.72 -0.84 6.38
C LYS A 139 -15.05 -0.31 6.88
N MET A 140 -15.32 0.97 6.61
CA MET A 140 -16.53 1.66 7.04
C MET A 140 -17.43 1.97 5.83
N LYS A 141 -18.74 1.79 6.01
CA LYS A 141 -19.75 2.25 5.05
C LYS A 141 -19.81 3.78 5.04
N VAL A 142 -19.86 4.36 3.86
CA VAL A 142 -20.17 5.78 3.66
C VAL A 142 -21.60 5.88 3.21
N LEU A 143 -22.44 6.52 4.03
CA LEU A 143 -23.85 6.71 3.71
C LEU A 143 -24.04 8.04 2.97
N ASP A 144 -25.03 8.07 2.11
CA ASP A 144 -25.53 9.29 1.52
C ASP A 144 -26.31 10.07 2.60
N PRO A 145 -26.01 11.35 2.85
CA PRO A 145 -26.63 12.10 3.95
C PRO A 145 -28.15 12.33 3.73
N ASP A 146 -28.60 12.37 2.49
CA ASP A 146 -29.99 12.69 2.16
C ASP A 146 -30.87 11.43 2.10
N THR A 147 -30.31 10.32 1.58
CA THR A 147 -31.07 9.09 1.35
C THR A 147 -30.77 7.98 2.35
N ASN A 148 -29.73 8.15 3.19
CA ASN A 148 -29.20 7.15 4.11
C ASN A 148 -28.80 5.82 3.44
N GLN A 149 -28.64 5.82 2.13
CA GLN A 149 -28.20 4.65 1.36
C GLN A 149 -26.68 4.56 1.35
N VAL A 150 -26.16 3.33 1.18
CA VAL A 150 -24.71 3.11 1.08
C VAL A 150 -24.18 3.68 -0.25
N LYS A 151 -23.44 4.78 -0.17
CA LYS A 151 -22.77 5.45 -1.30
C LYS A 151 -21.42 4.83 -1.65
N GLY A 152 -20.79 4.16 -0.68
CA GLY A 152 -19.49 3.53 -0.87
C GLY A 152 -18.89 3.02 0.42
N TYR A 153 -17.59 2.77 0.36
CA TYR A 153 -16.80 2.32 1.53
C TYR A 153 -15.50 3.10 1.59
N LYS A 154 -15.01 3.33 2.80
CA LYS A 154 -13.68 3.87 3.05
C LYS A 154 -12.96 3.06 4.11
N TRP A 155 -11.63 3.04 4.03
CA TRP A 155 -10.78 2.47 5.06
C TRP A 155 -10.42 3.55 6.07
N ILE A 156 -10.69 3.29 7.34
CA ILE A 156 -10.36 4.15 8.47
C ILE A 156 -9.33 3.46 9.34
N ARG A 157 -8.53 4.25 10.04
CA ARG A 157 -7.58 3.74 11.02
C ARG A 157 -8.13 3.93 12.44
N SER A 158 -7.87 2.96 13.31
CA SER A 158 -8.14 3.03 14.76
C SER A 158 -6.86 3.12 15.60
N GLY A 159 -5.69 2.96 14.97
CA GLY A 159 -4.38 2.98 15.60
C GLY A 159 -3.27 3.18 14.58
N ARG A 160 -2.08 2.67 14.89
CA ARG A 160 -0.93 2.66 13.98
C ARG A 160 -1.23 1.80 12.75
N ASP A 161 -0.96 2.30 11.55
CA ASP A 161 -1.21 1.61 10.28
C ASP A 161 -0.02 1.73 9.29
N HIS A 162 1.14 2.13 9.77
CA HIS A 162 2.28 2.51 8.92
C HIS A 162 2.82 1.36 8.07
N ARG A 163 3.02 0.16 8.65
CA ARG A 163 3.50 -1.01 7.90
C ARG A 163 2.45 -1.53 6.92
N ALA A 164 1.17 -1.37 7.24
CA ALA A 164 0.10 -1.66 6.29
C ALA A 164 0.15 -0.70 5.09
N LEU A 165 0.35 0.60 5.32
CA LEU A 165 0.52 1.58 4.24
C LEU A 165 1.84 1.37 3.48
N ALA A 166 2.93 1.04 4.17
CA ALA A 166 4.18 0.65 3.49
C ALA A 166 3.95 -0.53 2.53
N THR A 167 3.09 -1.50 2.89
CA THR A 167 2.71 -2.60 1.99
C THR A 167 1.93 -2.09 0.78
N VAL A 168 1.08 -1.08 0.95
CA VAL A 168 0.39 -0.44 -0.18
C VAL A 168 1.40 0.19 -1.14
N PHE A 169 2.41 0.89 -0.64
CA PHE A 169 3.48 1.46 -1.47
C PHE A 169 4.32 0.37 -2.14
N TRP A 170 4.66 -0.71 -1.44
CA TRP A 170 5.28 -1.88 -2.05
C TRP A 170 4.44 -2.41 -3.21
N ARG A 171 3.14 -2.59 -3.02
CA ARG A 171 2.24 -3.13 -4.05
C ARG A 171 2.13 -2.20 -5.26
N ILE A 172 2.15 -0.89 -5.06
CA ILE A 172 2.22 0.11 -6.15
C ILE A 172 3.50 -0.12 -6.97
N GLY A 173 4.65 -0.26 -6.32
CA GLY A 173 5.92 -0.55 -6.97
C GLY A 173 5.91 -1.87 -7.74
N MET A 174 5.34 -2.92 -7.15
CA MET A 174 5.20 -4.23 -7.79
C MET A 174 4.42 -4.16 -9.09
N SER A 175 3.39 -3.32 -9.18
CA SER A 175 2.57 -3.18 -10.38
C SER A 175 3.35 -2.66 -11.58
N ARG A 176 4.32 -1.78 -11.35
CA ARG A 176 5.09 -1.13 -12.43
C ARG A 176 6.43 -1.82 -12.71
N PHE A 177 7.14 -2.20 -11.66
CA PHE A 177 8.55 -2.56 -11.77
C PHE A 177 8.82 -4.06 -11.71
N ALA A 178 7.87 -4.84 -11.20
CA ALA A 178 7.96 -6.29 -11.12
C ALA A 178 6.95 -7.03 -12.02
N GLY A 179 6.17 -6.31 -12.82
CA GLY A 179 5.22 -6.89 -13.77
C GLY A 179 4.04 -7.62 -13.12
N MET A 180 3.78 -7.37 -11.83
CA MET A 180 2.54 -7.77 -11.18
C MET A 180 1.45 -6.77 -11.55
N GLY A 181 0.85 -6.95 -12.72
CA GLY A 181 -0.27 -6.13 -13.15
C GLY A 181 -1.34 -6.07 -12.04
N ALA A 182 -1.91 -4.89 -11.81
CA ALA A 182 -3.12 -4.80 -11.04
C ALA A 182 -4.24 -5.43 -11.86
N ILE A 183 -4.57 -6.69 -11.58
CA ILE A 183 -5.80 -7.29 -12.09
C ILE A 183 -6.92 -6.61 -11.32
N ILE A 184 -7.36 -5.48 -11.84
CA ILE A 184 -8.59 -4.85 -11.40
C ILE A 184 -9.71 -5.68 -12.06
N GLU A 185 -10.20 -6.70 -11.37
CA GLU A 185 -11.57 -7.09 -11.64
C GLU A 185 -12.42 -5.85 -11.35
N ALA A 186 -12.98 -5.27 -12.40
CA ALA A 186 -14.02 -4.28 -12.25
C ALA A 186 -15.04 -4.83 -11.22
N PRO A 187 -15.49 -4.01 -10.25
CA PRO A 187 -16.49 -4.48 -9.32
C PRO A 187 -17.64 -5.04 -10.15
N ARG A 188 -17.87 -6.35 -10.03
CA ARG A 188 -19.05 -6.97 -10.62
C ARG A 188 -20.23 -6.27 -9.96
N THR A 189 -20.90 -5.42 -10.72
CA THR A 189 -22.18 -4.88 -10.30
C THR A 189 -23.09 -6.07 -10.02
N PRO A 190 -23.56 -6.23 -8.78
CA PRO A 190 -24.50 -7.31 -8.51
C PRO A 190 -25.74 -7.09 -9.36
N LYS A 191 -26.01 -7.99 -10.28
CA LYS A 191 -27.29 -8.06 -10.95
C LYS A 191 -28.32 -8.49 -9.92
N SER A 192 -29.23 -7.57 -9.58
CA SER A 192 -30.48 -7.79 -8.86
C SER A 192 -30.40 -7.99 -7.33
N PRO A 193 -31.33 -7.40 -6.57
CA PRO A 193 -31.38 -7.51 -5.12
C PRO A 193 -32.05 -8.83 -4.72
N ARG A 194 -31.30 -9.84 -4.39
CA ARG A 194 -31.82 -10.93 -3.55
C ARG A 194 -31.10 -10.84 -2.21
N SER A 195 -31.90 -10.66 -1.19
CA SER A 195 -31.64 -10.72 0.23
C SER A 195 -30.29 -11.32 0.64
N TYR A 196 -29.40 -10.48 1.16
CA TYR A 196 -28.27 -10.94 1.96
C TYR A 196 -28.53 -10.55 3.40
N MET A 197 -28.61 -11.57 4.26
CA MET A 197 -28.55 -11.38 5.71
C MET A 197 -27.27 -10.63 6.05
N ILE A 198 -27.41 -9.68 6.93
CA ILE A 198 -26.31 -8.88 7.48
C ILE A 198 -25.55 -9.79 8.44
N GLU A 199 -24.45 -10.35 7.99
CA GLU A 199 -23.42 -10.83 8.91
C GLU A 199 -22.57 -9.63 9.33
N THR A 200 -22.78 -9.20 10.56
CA THR A 200 -21.98 -8.21 11.27
C THR A 200 -20.70 -8.89 11.76
N ASP A 201 -19.75 -9.13 10.88
CA ASP A 201 -18.40 -9.47 11.29
C ASP A 201 -17.41 -8.46 10.71
N ASN A 202 -17.11 -7.45 11.52
CA ASN A 202 -16.30 -6.29 11.14
C ASN A 202 -14.80 -6.47 11.44
N THR A 203 -14.35 -7.66 11.76
CA THR A 203 -12.94 -7.92 12.07
C THR A 203 -12.31 -8.84 11.06
N VAL A 204 -11.39 -8.30 10.26
CA VAL A 204 -10.44 -9.11 9.50
C VAL A 204 -9.42 -9.64 10.49
N LYS A 205 -9.63 -10.85 10.98
CA LYS A 205 -8.59 -11.56 11.73
C LYS A 205 -7.69 -12.25 10.72
N PHE A 206 -6.43 -11.86 10.71
CA PHE A 206 -5.39 -12.60 10.02
C PHE A 206 -4.93 -13.70 10.98
N ASN A 207 -5.26 -14.94 10.66
CA ASN A 207 -4.71 -16.13 11.31
C ASN A 207 -3.43 -16.54 10.63
#